data_613ba21902184e15156f2d8a1e194931
#
_entry.id   613ba21902184e15156f2d8a1e194931
#
_cell.length_a   1.000
_cell.length_b   1.000
_cell.length_c   1.000
_cell.angle_alpha   90.00
_cell.angle_beta   90.00
_cell.angle_gamma   90.00
#
_symmetry.space_group_name_H-M   'P 1'
#
loop_
_entity.id
_entity.type
_entity.pdbx_description
1 polymer ?
#
loop_
_entity_poly.entity_id
_entity_poly.type
_entity_poly.pdbx_seq_one_letter_code
_entity_poly.pdbx_strand_id
1 'polypeptide(L)'
;MLEIKTTETDSNAKIIVIGVGGAGNNAVNRMIDENIGGVEFIGINTDKQALNLCKAPTLLQIGEKLTKGLGAGAQPEIGEKAAEENAEDLENAVKGADMVFVTCGMGGGTGTGAAPVVAKIAKEQGILTVGVVTKPFKFEAKTRMVNALSGLERLK
;
A
#
# COMPACT_ATOMS: atom_id res chain seq x y z
N MET A 1 2.23 -30.86 33.30
CA MET A 1 2.77 -30.37 32.04
C MET A 1 1.83 -29.29 31.47
N LEU A 2 2.28 -28.08 31.48
CA LEU A 2 1.54 -27.00 30.89
C LEU A 2 1.57 -27.16 29.37
N GLU A 3 0.54 -27.76 28.81
CA GLU A 3 0.29 -27.63 27.39
C GLU A 3 -0.20 -26.23 27.13
N ILE A 4 0.65 -25.42 26.56
CA ILE A 4 0.21 -24.18 25.93
C ILE A 4 -0.57 -24.60 24.68
N LYS A 5 -1.84 -24.83 24.86
CA LYS A 5 -2.73 -24.89 23.69
C LYS A 5 -2.92 -23.48 23.18
N THR A 6 -1.96 -23.03 22.41
CA THR A 6 -2.23 -22.00 21.44
C THR A 6 -3.13 -22.65 20.39
N THR A 7 -4.41 -22.45 20.52
CA THR A 7 -5.28 -22.69 19.40
C THR A 7 -4.81 -21.72 18.33
N GLU A 8 -4.52 -22.22 17.13
CA GLU A 8 -4.10 -21.41 15.98
C GLU A 8 -5.00 -20.20 15.76
N THR A 9 -6.25 -20.24 16.21
CA THR A 9 -7.22 -19.15 16.15
C THR A 9 -6.98 -18.03 17.16
N ASP A 10 -6.37 -18.31 18.30
CA ASP A 10 -6.16 -17.30 19.35
C ASP A 10 -4.82 -16.54 19.20
N SER A 11 -3.89 -17.11 18.41
CA SER A 11 -2.58 -16.53 18.17
C SER A 11 -2.45 -15.81 16.84
N ASN A 12 -3.47 -15.89 15.99
CA ASN A 12 -3.41 -15.34 14.64
C ASN A 12 -3.94 -13.92 14.58
N ALA A 13 -3.04 -12.96 14.78
CA ALA A 13 -3.30 -11.59 14.39
C ALA A 13 -3.54 -11.53 12.88
N LYS A 14 -4.55 -10.80 12.45
CA LYS A 14 -4.77 -10.53 11.03
C LYS A 14 -3.85 -9.40 10.62
N ILE A 15 -2.81 -9.75 9.87
CA ILE A 15 -1.82 -8.80 9.37
C ILE A 15 -1.98 -8.68 7.86
N ILE A 16 -2.10 -7.44 7.38
CA ILE A 16 -2.22 -7.14 5.96
C ILE A 16 -0.99 -6.34 5.52
N VAL A 17 -0.39 -6.75 4.42
CA VAL A 17 0.68 -6.01 3.74
C VAL A 17 0.11 -5.44 2.45
N ILE A 18 0.12 -4.13 2.34
CA ILE A 18 -0.44 -3.41 1.20
C ILE A 18 0.68 -2.77 0.39
N GLY A 19 0.81 -3.17 -0.87
CA GLY A 19 1.69 -2.52 -1.83
C GLY A 19 0.94 -1.42 -2.57
N VAL A 20 1.50 -0.23 -2.62
CA VAL A 20 0.89 0.92 -3.28
C VAL A 20 1.81 1.44 -4.38
N GLY A 21 1.30 1.43 -5.62
CA GLY A 21 2.07 1.83 -6.79
C GLY A 21 3.05 0.75 -7.26
N GLY A 22 3.85 1.06 -8.27
CA GLY A 22 4.76 0.11 -8.90
C GLY A 22 5.80 -0.46 -7.94
N ALA A 23 6.51 0.40 -7.24
CA ALA A 23 7.56 -0.04 -6.31
C ALA A 23 7.00 -0.79 -5.11
N GLY A 24 5.85 -0.36 -4.57
CA GLY A 24 5.18 -1.06 -3.48
C GLY A 24 4.73 -2.46 -3.87
N ASN A 25 4.17 -2.61 -5.06
CA ASN A 25 3.74 -3.91 -5.57
C ASN A 25 4.92 -4.82 -5.91
N ASN A 26 6.03 -4.25 -6.36
CA ASN A 26 7.27 -5.03 -6.54
C ASN A 26 7.77 -5.59 -5.21
N ALA A 27 7.71 -4.80 -4.14
CA ALA A 27 8.08 -5.27 -2.81
C ALA A 27 7.16 -6.41 -2.35
N VAL A 28 5.85 -6.29 -2.58
CA VAL A 28 4.88 -7.35 -2.28
C VAL A 28 5.20 -8.62 -3.08
N ASN A 29 5.48 -8.50 -4.37
CA ASN A 29 5.85 -9.64 -5.21
C ASN A 29 7.09 -10.36 -4.66
N ARG A 30 8.09 -9.63 -4.21
CA ARG A 30 9.30 -10.21 -3.61
C ARG A 30 8.99 -10.94 -2.31
N MET A 31 8.13 -10.39 -1.47
CA MET A 31 7.69 -11.05 -0.24
C MET A 31 6.96 -12.36 -0.53
N ILE A 32 6.11 -12.37 -1.55
CA ILE A 32 5.39 -13.57 -1.98
C ILE A 32 6.38 -14.61 -2.51
N ASP A 33 7.35 -14.21 -3.32
CA ASP A 33 8.37 -15.10 -3.87
C ASP A 33 9.27 -15.70 -2.78
N GLU A 34 9.50 -14.96 -1.70
CA GLU A 34 10.26 -15.42 -0.52
C GLU A 34 9.41 -16.26 0.44
N ASN A 35 8.18 -16.56 0.08
CA ASN A 35 7.25 -17.38 0.88
C ASN A 35 7.00 -16.84 2.30
N ILE A 36 6.92 -15.52 2.44
CA ILE A 36 6.56 -14.92 3.72
C ILE A 36 5.11 -15.30 4.04
N GLY A 37 4.93 -16.02 5.14
CA GLY A 37 3.63 -16.52 5.58
C GLY A 37 3.03 -15.72 6.72
N GLY A 38 1.78 -16.07 7.07
CA GLY A 38 1.10 -15.46 8.20
C GLY A 38 0.55 -14.07 7.94
N VAL A 39 0.57 -13.60 6.71
CA VAL A 39 0.06 -12.27 6.31
C VAL A 39 -0.79 -12.38 5.05
N GLU A 40 -1.69 -11.42 4.89
CA GLU A 40 -2.46 -11.27 3.66
C GLU A 40 -1.83 -10.15 2.82
N PHE A 41 -1.81 -10.31 1.51
CA PHE A 41 -1.24 -9.32 0.60
C PHE A 41 -2.31 -8.66 -0.24
N ILE A 42 -2.22 -7.33 -0.37
CA ILE A 42 -3.08 -6.52 -1.23
C ILE A 42 -2.19 -5.65 -2.11
N GLY A 43 -2.46 -5.64 -3.41
CA GLY A 43 -1.82 -4.74 -4.35
C GLY A 43 -2.78 -3.62 -4.76
N ILE A 44 -2.31 -2.39 -4.73
CA ILE A 44 -3.08 -1.19 -5.10
C ILE A 44 -2.32 -0.41 -6.17
N ASN A 45 -2.99 -0.03 -7.23
CA ASN A 45 -2.40 0.83 -8.24
C ASN A 45 -3.49 1.59 -9.03
N THR A 46 -3.10 2.72 -9.60
CA THR A 46 -3.90 3.45 -10.58
C THR A 46 -3.67 2.91 -11.99
N ASP A 47 -2.50 2.32 -12.25
CA ASP A 47 -2.13 1.72 -13.51
C ASP A 47 -2.61 0.27 -13.55
N LYS A 48 -3.61 0.01 -14.38
CA LYS A 48 -4.22 -1.31 -14.50
C LYS A 48 -3.24 -2.36 -15.03
N GLN A 49 -2.41 -2.00 -16.00
CA GLN A 49 -1.44 -2.94 -16.57
C GLN A 49 -0.39 -3.33 -15.54
N ALA A 50 0.14 -2.37 -14.82
CA ALA A 50 1.10 -2.63 -13.74
C ALA A 50 0.46 -3.47 -12.62
N LEU A 51 -0.80 -3.19 -12.27
CA LEU A 51 -1.51 -3.94 -11.25
C LEU A 51 -1.66 -5.41 -11.60
N ASN A 52 -1.90 -5.72 -12.87
CA ASN A 52 -2.03 -7.10 -13.34
C ASN A 52 -0.75 -7.92 -13.18
N LEU A 53 0.40 -7.27 -13.02
CA LEU A 53 1.68 -7.93 -12.77
C LEU A 53 1.92 -8.21 -11.27
N CYS A 54 1.08 -7.69 -10.42
CA CYS A 54 1.17 -7.94 -8.98
C CYS A 54 0.64 -9.33 -8.65
N LYS A 55 1.40 -10.08 -7.86
CA LYS A 55 1.08 -11.46 -7.47
C LYS A 55 0.17 -11.56 -6.25
N ALA A 56 -0.19 -10.44 -5.65
CA ALA A 56 -1.07 -10.43 -4.49
C ALA A 56 -2.43 -11.06 -4.82
N PRO A 57 -3.02 -11.85 -3.90
CA PRO A 57 -4.33 -12.44 -4.11
C PRO A 57 -5.46 -11.42 -4.26
N THR A 58 -5.30 -10.27 -3.65
CA THR A 58 -6.27 -9.17 -3.72
C THR A 58 -5.64 -7.99 -4.43
N LEU A 59 -6.28 -7.55 -5.50
CA LEU A 59 -5.84 -6.40 -6.29
C LEU A 59 -6.94 -5.34 -6.29
N LEU A 60 -6.58 -4.11 -5.98
CA LEU A 60 -7.49 -2.98 -5.99
C LEU A 60 -6.99 -1.91 -6.96
N GLN A 61 -7.72 -1.70 -8.03
CA GLN A 61 -7.50 -0.57 -8.90
C GLN A 61 -8.17 0.65 -8.28
N ILE A 62 -7.42 1.73 -8.11
CA ILE A 62 -7.94 2.99 -7.59
C ILE A 62 -7.96 4.06 -8.67
N GLY A 63 -8.88 5.00 -8.53
CA GLY A 63 -8.95 6.16 -9.42
C GLY A 63 -9.31 5.82 -10.87
N GLU A 64 -10.09 4.79 -11.13
CA GLU A 64 -10.45 4.39 -12.49
C GLU A 64 -11.14 5.51 -13.25
N LYS A 65 -12.05 6.22 -12.60
CA LYS A 65 -12.75 7.35 -13.23
C LYS A 65 -11.80 8.51 -13.52
N LEU A 66 -10.87 8.75 -12.62
CA LEU A 66 -9.92 9.85 -12.71
C LEU A 66 -8.82 9.58 -13.73
N THR A 67 -8.24 8.37 -13.73
CA THR A 67 -7.05 8.04 -14.55
C THR A 67 -7.36 7.13 -15.74
N LYS A 68 -8.53 6.51 -15.78
CA LYS A 68 -8.91 5.51 -16.78
C LYS A 68 -7.93 4.33 -16.88
N GLY A 69 -7.28 4.01 -15.77
CA GLY A 69 -6.32 2.91 -15.70
C GLY A 69 -4.94 3.24 -16.25
N LEU A 70 -4.65 4.50 -16.56
CA LEU A 70 -3.38 4.92 -17.16
C LEU A 70 -2.32 5.34 -16.15
N GLY A 71 -2.65 5.33 -14.87
CA GLY A 71 -1.72 5.72 -13.82
C GLY A 71 -1.79 7.21 -13.46
N ALA A 72 -0.97 7.60 -12.50
CA ALA A 72 -0.98 8.97 -11.95
C ALA A 72 -0.03 9.93 -12.65
N GLY A 73 0.77 9.47 -13.61
CA GLY A 73 1.69 10.32 -14.37
C GLY A 73 2.71 11.04 -13.50
N ALA A 74 3.25 10.40 -12.47
CA ALA A 74 4.20 10.97 -11.52
C ALA A 74 3.64 12.22 -10.76
N GLN A 75 2.33 12.34 -10.66
CA GLN A 75 1.66 13.44 -9.97
C GLN A 75 1.01 12.92 -8.67
N PRO A 76 1.60 13.22 -7.50
CA PRO A 76 1.06 12.75 -6.22
C PRO A 76 -0.38 13.19 -5.95
N GLU A 77 -0.78 14.35 -6.41
CA GLU A 77 -2.15 14.87 -6.25
C GLU A 77 -3.17 13.93 -6.92
N ILE A 78 -2.81 13.35 -8.06
CA ILE A 78 -3.66 12.37 -8.75
C ILE A 78 -3.72 11.06 -7.97
N GLY A 79 -2.59 10.60 -7.45
CA GLY A 79 -2.55 9.41 -6.58
C GLY A 79 -3.42 9.57 -5.35
N GLU A 80 -3.37 10.72 -4.70
CA GLU A 80 -4.21 11.06 -3.54
C GLU A 80 -5.69 11.02 -3.89
N LYS A 81 -6.08 11.73 -4.94
CA LYS A 81 -7.48 11.76 -5.40
C LYS A 81 -7.98 10.39 -5.83
N ALA A 82 -7.12 9.58 -6.45
CA ALA A 82 -7.45 8.22 -6.83
C ALA A 82 -7.79 7.36 -5.61
N ALA A 83 -7.00 7.47 -4.54
CA ALA A 83 -7.29 6.76 -3.30
C ALA A 83 -8.58 7.26 -2.65
N GLU A 84 -8.82 8.57 -2.66
CA GLU A 84 -10.07 9.16 -2.15
C GLU A 84 -11.28 8.71 -2.95
N GLU A 85 -11.17 8.56 -4.26
CA GLU A 85 -12.25 8.03 -5.12
C GLU A 85 -12.69 6.64 -4.66
N ASN A 86 -11.76 5.81 -4.21
CA ASN A 86 -12.01 4.44 -3.78
C ASN A 86 -11.88 4.25 -2.26
N ALA A 87 -12.11 5.30 -1.48
CA ALA A 87 -11.96 5.26 -0.01
C ALA A 87 -12.79 4.14 0.61
N GLU A 88 -14.01 3.92 0.15
CA GLU A 88 -14.88 2.86 0.67
C GLU A 88 -14.28 1.47 0.41
N ASP A 89 -13.75 1.23 -0.78
CA ASP A 89 -13.09 -0.04 -1.12
C ASP A 89 -11.86 -0.26 -0.23
N LEU A 90 -11.10 0.80 0.05
CA LEU A 90 -9.93 0.74 0.92
C LEU A 90 -10.34 0.47 2.37
N GLU A 91 -11.40 1.11 2.85
CA GLU A 91 -11.93 0.87 4.18
C GLU A 91 -12.35 -0.59 4.36
N ASN A 92 -13.04 -1.15 3.37
CA ASN A 92 -13.47 -2.55 3.40
C ASN A 92 -12.28 -3.51 3.32
N ALA A 93 -11.25 -3.17 2.56
CA ALA A 93 -10.08 -4.02 2.38
C ALA A 93 -9.28 -4.22 3.67
N VAL A 94 -9.21 -3.20 4.53
CA VAL A 94 -8.44 -3.27 5.79
C VAL A 94 -9.30 -3.62 7.00
N LYS A 95 -10.59 -3.72 6.82
CA LYS A 95 -11.53 -3.98 7.92
C LYS A 95 -11.19 -5.27 8.66
N GLY A 96 -11.15 -5.18 9.98
CA GLY A 96 -10.87 -6.33 10.83
C GLY A 96 -9.40 -6.70 10.96
N ALA A 97 -8.50 -5.95 10.33
CA ALA A 97 -7.06 -6.17 10.50
C ALA A 97 -6.61 -5.72 11.89
N ASP A 98 -5.64 -6.44 12.45
CA ASP A 98 -4.97 -6.05 13.69
C ASP A 98 -3.77 -5.14 13.40
N MET A 99 -3.13 -5.35 12.27
CA MET A 99 -1.97 -4.60 11.84
C MET A 99 -1.92 -4.47 10.33
N VAL A 100 -1.56 -3.30 9.84
CA VAL A 100 -1.41 -3.01 8.41
C VAL A 100 -0.03 -2.43 8.14
N PHE A 101 0.68 -3.06 7.22
CA PHE A 101 1.91 -2.52 6.64
C PHE A 101 1.57 -1.90 5.28
N VAL A 102 1.91 -0.64 5.10
CA VAL A 102 1.77 0.05 3.82
C VAL A 102 3.16 0.23 3.24
N THR A 103 3.44 -0.39 2.10
CA THR A 103 4.74 -0.28 1.45
C THR A 103 4.61 0.44 0.10
N CYS A 104 5.51 1.37 -0.13
CA CYS A 104 5.55 2.13 -1.38
C CYS A 104 6.95 2.69 -1.64
N GLY A 105 7.20 3.07 -2.88
CA GLY A 105 8.36 3.90 -3.23
C GLY A 105 7.92 5.36 -3.30
N MET A 106 8.56 6.22 -2.53
CA MET A 106 8.29 7.65 -2.57
C MET A 106 8.96 8.30 -3.78
N GLY A 107 8.30 9.30 -4.35
CA GLY A 107 8.82 10.06 -5.49
C GLY A 107 7.99 9.92 -6.76
N GLY A 108 7.22 8.85 -6.90
CA GLY A 108 6.26 8.69 -8.01
C GLY A 108 4.93 9.35 -7.71
N GLY A 109 3.93 9.04 -8.51
CA GLY A 109 2.58 9.60 -8.34
C GLY A 109 1.71 8.77 -7.39
N THR A 110 1.48 7.51 -7.73
CA THR A 110 0.54 6.66 -6.98
C THR A 110 1.02 6.39 -5.56
N GLY A 111 2.24 5.87 -5.40
CA GLY A 111 2.76 5.55 -4.08
C GLY A 111 2.85 6.76 -3.17
N THR A 112 3.41 7.85 -3.67
CA THR A 112 3.59 9.09 -2.91
C THR A 112 2.27 9.71 -2.48
N GLY A 113 1.26 9.71 -3.36
CA GLY A 113 -0.03 10.35 -3.10
C GLY A 113 -1.03 9.45 -2.39
N ALA A 114 -1.10 8.19 -2.78
CA ALA A 114 -2.12 7.27 -2.27
C ALA A 114 -1.73 6.60 -0.94
N ALA A 115 -0.45 6.30 -0.72
CA ALA A 115 -0.02 5.61 0.51
C ALA A 115 -0.44 6.35 1.78
N PRO A 116 -0.30 7.69 1.89
CA PRO A 116 -0.78 8.42 3.06
C PRO A 116 -2.29 8.26 3.29
N VAL A 117 -3.08 8.23 2.23
CA VAL A 117 -4.54 8.04 2.32
C VAL A 117 -4.87 6.64 2.84
N VAL A 118 -4.22 5.63 2.31
CA VAL A 118 -4.39 4.23 2.76
C VAL A 118 -4.03 4.10 4.24
N ALA A 119 -2.90 4.65 4.64
CA ALA A 119 -2.45 4.62 6.03
C ALA A 119 -3.44 5.35 6.97
N LYS A 120 -3.95 6.49 6.55
CA LYS A 120 -4.95 7.25 7.30
C LYS A 120 -6.23 6.46 7.50
N ILE A 121 -6.71 5.81 6.45
CA ILE A 121 -7.92 4.97 6.50
C ILE A 121 -7.75 3.85 7.53
N ALA A 122 -6.63 3.14 7.49
CA ALA A 122 -6.33 2.08 8.45
C ALA A 122 -6.26 2.62 9.88
N LYS A 123 -5.57 3.72 10.07
CA LYS A 123 -5.42 4.37 11.37
C LYS A 123 -6.76 4.83 11.95
N GLU A 124 -7.65 5.37 11.12
CA GLU A 124 -8.98 5.81 11.55
C GLU A 124 -9.85 4.64 12.01
N GLN A 125 -9.57 3.42 11.58
CA GLN A 125 -10.24 2.21 12.07
C GLN A 125 -9.60 1.65 13.35
N GLY A 126 -8.63 2.34 13.93
CA GLY A 126 -7.94 1.89 15.13
C GLY A 126 -6.90 0.79 14.87
N ILE A 127 -6.49 0.61 13.63
CA ILE A 127 -5.53 -0.44 13.24
C ILE A 127 -4.11 0.09 13.42
N LEU A 128 -3.23 -0.71 14.02
CA LEU A 128 -1.80 -0.40 14.08
C LEU A 128 -1.24 -0.37 12.66
N THR A 129 -0.76 0.79 12.24
CA THR A 129 -0.34 1.03 10.86
C THR A 129 1.14 1.38 10.81
N VAL A 130 1.89 0.67 9.96
CA VAL A 130 3.34 0.87 9.77
C VAL A 130 3.60 1.15 8.30
N GLY A 131 4.27 2.26 8.01
CA GLY A 131 4.73 2.57 6.66
C GLY A 131 6.16 2.09 6.45
N VAL A 132 6.39 1.38 5.36
CA VAL A 132 7.73 0.95 4.93
C VAL A 132 7.96 1.52 3.55
N VAL A 133 8.82 2.52 3.47
CA VAL A 133 8.98 3.30 2.25
C VAL A 133 10.43 3.37 1.80
N THR A 134 10.64 3.50 0.49
CA THR A 134 11.94 3.80 -0.09
C THR A 134 11.95 5.24 -0.60
N LYS A 135 13.10 5.90 -0.50
CA LYS A 135 13.32 7.23 -1.06
C LYS A 135 14.09 7.11 -2.37
N PRO A 136 13.90 8.06 -3.30
CA PRO A 136 14.73 8.10 -4.50
C PRO A 136 16.19 8.40 -4.12
N PHE A 137 17.11 7.91 -4.93
CA PHE A 137 18.53 8.25 -4.79
C PHE A 137 18.77 9.70 -5.23
N LYS A 138 19.86 10.33 -4.74
CA LYS A 138 20.20 11.72 -5.07
C LYS A 138 20.39 11.97 -6.57
N PHE A 139 20.77 10.95 -7.33
CA PHE A 139 20.94 11.04 -8.78
C PHE A 139 19.66 10.88 -9.57
N GLU A 140 18.53 10.57 -8.91
CA GLU A 140 17.24 10.53 -9.57
C GLU A 140 16.70 11.95 -9.79
N ALA A 141 15.71 12.09 -10.66
CA ALA A 141 15.17 13.39 -11.01
C ALA A 141 14.77 14.20 -9.77
N LYS A 142 15.09 15.49 -9.77
CA LYS A 142 14.77 16.40 -8.66
C LYS A 142 13.29 16.39 -8.29
N THR A 143 12.41 16.28 -9.28
CA THR A 143 10.96 16.18 -9.07
C THR A 143 10.59 14.98 -8.21
N ARG A 144 11.25 13.82 -8.41
CA ARG A 144 11.01 12.63 -7.59
C ARG A 144 11.40 12.86 -6.13
N MET A 145 12.49 13.56 -5.88
CA MET A 145 12.93 13.86 -4.51
C MET A 145 11.97 14.83 -3.82
N VAL A 146 11.48 15.85 -4.51
CA VAL A 146 10.49 16.78 -3.96
C VAL A 146 9.18 16.05 -3.64
N ASN A 147 8.71 15.20 -4.55
CA ASN A 147 7.52 14.37 -4.32
C ASN A 147 7.70 13.45 -3.11
N ALA A 148 8.87 12.83 -3.00
CA ALA A 148 9.18 11.91 -1.91
C ALA A 148 9.14 12.62 -0.55
N LEU A 149 9.74 13.79 -0.44
CA LEU A 149 9.76 14.55 0.81
C LEU A 149 8.36 14.99 1.22
N SER A 150 7.57 15.47 0.27
CA SER A 150 6.18 15.84 0.51
C SER A 150 5.33 14.66 0.95
N GLY A 151 5.47 13.51 0.28
CA GLY A 151 4.74 12.30 0.63
C GLY A 151 5.11 11.75 2.00
N LEU A 152 6.39 11.81 2.37
CA LEU A 152 6.86 11.38 3.69
C LEU A 152 6.26 12.22 4.81
N GLU A 153 6.18 13.54 4.62
CA GLU A 153 5.54 14.42 5.61
C GLU A 153 4.06 14.07 5.80
N ARG A 154 3.36 13.76 4.73
CA ARG A 154 1.94 13.40 4.79
C ARG A 154 1.70 12.01 5.36
N LEU A 155 2.64 11.10 5.19
CA LEU A 155 2.54 9.73 5.70
C LEU A 155 2.77 9.67 7.21
N LYS A 156 3.57 10.56 7.75
CA LYS A 156 3.79 10.64 9.20
C LYS A 156 2.49 11.01 9.92
#